data_d87856ddd94e47153572985c04d5edfb
#
_entry.id   d87856ddd94e47153572985c04d5edfb
#
_cell.length_a   1.000
_cell.length_b   1.000
_cell.length_c   1.000
_cell.angle_alpha   90.00
_cell.angle_beta   90.00
_cell.angle_gamma   90.00
#
_symmetry.space_group_name_H-M   'P 1'
#
loop_
_entity.id
_entity.type
_entity.pdbx_description
1 polymer ?
#
loop_
_entity_poly.entity_id
_entity_poly.type
_entity_poly.pdbx_seq_one_letter_code
_entity_poly.pdbx_strand_id
1 'polypeptide(L)'
;MENKNTVESIENKWWIRLLIILSRWAVGATFIFSGFVKAIDPMGSVYKFNDYFVAFGLEFLIPLSLIFAVLLAAFEFMIGVNMFLGSYRRLTSWLVLFTMIFMTPLTLYLAIANPVSDCGCFGDALILTNWQTFFKNVLLLAITIFLFIFNNRIRGIYNRPVQWITVLYSLIFVFAISWIGYNYQPILDFRPYKSGLNLAKAMGTESSGTRSSGEYLFIYEKDGKQQEFTLDNYPVDDTTWTFVDRVEKKTPVIQEDEFIKDFMIISPDLGDVTDEILTNKNYQFLLLSSDIAKADDSEIDRINEIYDYALVHGYNFYCVTASSQEDIARWQDDTGAEYPFYYMDETAIKTIMRANPSMVLLKDGVIYWKRSASSLPDESVLTAPLEKLSLGQIRMYNADRRIMFLVLIYLVPMLILLLTEKTVAAIIVNIKNLRMKRRQEKALRSKGKRINIEKETTKNDNKEV
;
A
#
# COMPACT_ATOMS: atom_id res chain seq x y z
N MET A 1 22.07 -41.66 20.87
CA MET A 1 21.99 -40.71 22.01
C MET A 1 22.89 -39.49 21.83
N GLU A 2 24.02 -39.62 21.16
CA GLU A 2 25.02 -38.56 20.94
C GLU A 2 24.51 -37.38 20.05
N ASN A 3 23.62 -37.67 19.09
CA ASN A 3 23.06 -36.68 18.20
C ASN A 3 22.03 -35.71 18.83
N LYS A 4 21.41 -36.11 19.96
CA LYS A 4 20.44 -35.26 20.70
C LYS A 4 21.16 -34.21 21.55
N ASN A 5 22.28 -34.58 22.17
CA ASN A 5 23.05 -33.69 23.05
C ASN A 5 23.82 -32.60 22.26
N THR A 6 24.29 -32.90 21.06
CA THR A 6 24.92 -31.93 20.16
C THR A 6 23.92 -30.93 19.61
N VAL A 7 22.72 -31.35 19.26
CA VAL A 7 21.64 -30.46 18.84
C VAL A 7 21.20 -29.54 19.97
N GLU A 8 21.03 -30.06 21.21
CA GLU A 8 20.69 -29.26 22.41
C GLU A 8 21.77 -28.24 22.77
N SER A 9 23.06 -28.54 22.58
CA SER A 9 24.18 -27.62 22.90
C SER A 9 24.31 -26.49 21.89
N ILE A 10 24.09 -26.76 20.61
CA ILE A 10 24.06 -25.74 19.53
C ILE A 10 22.83 -24.85 19.71
N GLU A 11 21.73 -25.43 20.14
CA GLU A 11 20.45 -24.78 20.29
C GLU A 11 20.37 -23.73 21.41
N ASN A 12 21.25 -23.72 22.38
CA ASN A 12 21.21 -22.78 23.52
C ASN A 12 22.06 -21.51 23.31
N LYS A 13 22.67 -21.32 22.14
CA LYS A 13 23.50 -20.16 21.83
C LYS A 13 22.63 -18.91 21.64
N TRP A 14 23.02 -17.81 22.29
CA TRP A 14 22.30 -16.53 22.26
C TRP A 14 22.09 -15.97 20.84
N TRP A 15 23.02 -16.21 19.92
CA TRP A 15 22.94 -15.76 18.54
C TRP A 15 21.83 -16.45 17.74
N ILE A 16 21.49 -17.72 18.03
CA ILE A 16 20.35 -18.40 17.40
C ILE A 16 19.03 -17.75 17.82
N ARG A 17 18.91 -17.35 19.10
CA ARG A 17 17.72 -16.61 19.57
C ARG A 17 17.59 -15.26 18.87
N LEU A 18 18.72 -14.55 18.71
CA LEU A 18 18.75 -13.28 17.96
C LEU A 18 18.34 -13.51 16.51
N LEU A 19 18.90 -14.53 15.83
CA LEU A 19 18.57 -14.87 14.47
C LEU A 19 17.06 -15.20 14.30
N ILE A 20 16.48 -15.97 15.21
CA ILE A 20 15.04 -16.26 15.21
C ILE A 20 14.21 -14.96 15.33
N ILE A 21 14.60 -14.03 16.20
CA ILE A 21 13.90 -12.76 16.38
C ILE A 21 13.99 -11.92 15.12
N LEU A 22 15.19 -11.75 14.57
CA LEU A 22 15.41 -10.96 13.35
C LEU A 22 14.67 -11.57 12.15
N SER A 23 14.78 -12.88 11.95
CA SER A 23 14.07 -13.61 10.89
C SER A 23 12.56 -13.46 11.01
N ARG A 24 12.03 -13.58 12.22
CA ARG A 24 10.60 -13.40 12.52
C ARG A 24 10.13 -11.99 12.18
N TRP A 25 10.89 -10.97 12.58
CA TRP A 25 10.57 -9.58 12.28
C TRP A 25 10.68 -9.28 10.79
N ALA A 26 11.69 -9.80 10.11
CA ALA A 26 11.84 -9.61 8.66
C ALA A 26 10.66 -10.20 7.89
N VAL A 27 10.33 -11.48 8.13
CA VAL A 27 9.17 -12.12 7.47
C VAL A 27 7.86 -11.44 7.87
N GLY A 28 7.67 -11.18 9.17
CA GLY A 28 6.47 -10.52 9.68
C GLY A 28 6.27 -9.14 9.07
N ALA A 29 7.32 -8.30 9.03
CA ALA A 29 7.26 -6.96 8.44
C ALA A 29 6.96 -7.00 6.93
N THR A 30 7.54 -7.95 6.19
CA THR A 30 7.26 -8.13 4.76
C THR A 30 5.78 -8.43 4.51
N PHE A 31 5.19 -9.36 5.26
CA PHE A 31 3.78 -9.71 5.11
C PHE A 31 2.84 -8.61 5.62
N ILE A 32 3.20 -7.91 6.72
CA ILE A 32 2.45 -6.73 7.19
C ILE A 32 2.43 -5.66 6.09
N PHE A 33 3.59 -5.33 5.52
CA PHE A 33 3.68 -4.32 4.47
C PHE A 33 2.89 -4.73 3.23
N SER A 34 3.03 -5.99 2.78
CA SER A 34 2.30 -6.52 1.62
C SER A 34 0.77 -6.45 1.80
N GLY A 35 0.27 -6.94 2.94
CA GLY A 35 -1.17 -6.89 3.24
C GLY A 35 -1.68 -5.47 3.48
N PHE A 36 -0.89 -4.62 4.12
CA PHE A 36 -1.25 -3.22 4.38
C PHE A 36 -1.41 -2.40 3.09
N VAL A 37 -0.46 -2.50 2.17
CA VAL A 37 -0.52 -1.76 0.89
C VAL A 37 -1.73 -2.20 0.07
N LYS A 38 -1.99 -3.52 -0.02
CA LYS A 38 -3.18 -4.05 -0.70
C LYS A 38 -4.49 -3.62 -0.04
N ALA A 39 -4.50 -3.52 1.30
CA ALA A 39 -5.68 -3.07 2.03
C ALA A 39 -5.96 -1.58 1.82
N ILE A 40 -4.92 -0.74 1.68
CA ILE A 40 -5.07 0.69 1.40
C ILE A 40 -5.60 0.94 -0.01
N ASP A 41 -5.13 0.19 -1.01
CA ASP A 41 -5.59 0.27 -2.40
C ASP A 41 -6.16 -1.09 -2.87
N PRO A 42 -7.39 -1.44 -2.45
CA PRO A 42 -8.00 -2.70 -2.86
C PRO A 42 -8.25 -2.76 -4.38
N MET A 43 -8.56 -1.62 -5.04
CA MET A 43 -8.80 -1.57 -6.47
C MET A 43 -7.54 -1.83 -7.29
N GLY A 44 -6.37 -1.36 -6.85
CA GLY A 44 -5.09 -1.73 -7.45
C GLY A 44 -4.86 -3.25 -7.42
N SER A 45 -5.24 -3.91 -6.31
CA SER A 45 -5.21 -5.37 -6.21
C SER A 45 -6.25 -6.06 -7.10
N VAL A 46 -7.45 -5.48 -7.26
CA VAL A 46 -8.50 -5.97 -8.17
C VAL A 46 -7.98 -6.01 -9.61
N TYR A 47 -7.35 -4.92 -10.07
CA TYR A 47 -6.80 -4.87 -11.43
C TYR A 47 -5.73 -5.95 -11.64
N LYS A 48 -4.85 -6.17 -10.66
CA LYS A 48 -3.87 -7.26 -10.73
C LYS A 48 -4.52 -8.64 -10.75
N PHE A 49 -5.57 -8.89 -9.96
CA PHE A 49 -6.31 -10.15 -10.04
C PHE A 49 -6.96 -10.34 -11.41
N ASN A 50 -7.53 -9.29 -12.01
CA ASN A 50 -8.09 -9.35 -13.35
C ASN A 50 -7.01 -9.70 -14.38
N ASP A 51 -5.84 -9.08 -14.32
CA ASP A 51 -4.71 -9.40 -15.19
C ASP A 51 -4.32 -10.89 -15.08
N TYR A 52 -4.26 -11.42 -13.86
CA TYR A 52 -3.99 -12.83 -13.61
C TYR A 52 -5.10 -13.73 -14.14
N PHE A 53 -6.36 -13.39 -13.90
CA PHE A 53 -7.47 -14.21 -14.36
C PHE A 53 -7.54 -14.27 -15.89
N VAL A 54 -7.30 -13.17 -16.58
CA VAL A 54 -7.18 -13.14 -18.05
C VAL A 54 -5.96 -13.96 -18.50
N ALA A 55 -4.79 -13.74 -17.90
CA ALA A 55 -3.56 -14.45 -18.29
C ALA A 55 -3.63 -15.97 -18.11
N PHE A 56 -4.43 -16.45 -17.14
CA PHE A 56 -4.63 -17.87 -16.86
C PHE A 56 -5.93 -18.46 -17.42
N GLY A 57 -6.73 -17.70 -18.18
CA GLY A 57 -8.01 -18.14 -18.73
C GLY A 57 -9.09 -18.40 -17.67
N LEU A 58 -9.04 -17.68 -16.56
CA LEU A 58 -9.96 -17.77 -15.43
C LEU A 58 -10.91 -16.56 -15.34
N GLU A 59 -11.31 -16.00 -16.48
CA GLU A 59 -12.10 -14.77 -16.57
C GLU A 59 -13.43 -14.83 -15.81
N PHE A 60 -14.00 -16.02 -15.63
CA PHE A 60 -15.22 -16.22 -14.84
C PHE A 60 -15.07 -15.83 -13.35
N LEU A 61 -13.82 -15.66 -12.85
CA LEU A 61 -13.53 -15.21 -11.50
C LEU A 61 -13.43 -13.68 -11.37
N ILE A 62 -13.42 -12.93 -12.46
CA ILE A 62 -13.32 -11.46 -12.46
C ILE A 62 -14.37 -10.80 -11.54
N PRO A 63 -15.65 -11.23 -11.51
CA PRO A 63 -16.63 -10.64 -10.58
C PRO A 63 -16.30 -10.80 -9.09
N LEU A 64 -15.42 -11.75 -8.75
CA LEU A 64 -14.99 -12.02 -7.38
C LEU A 64 -13.65 -11.36 -7.03
N SER A 65 -13.03 -10.62 -7.94
CA SER A 65 -11.69 -10.03 -7.76
C SER A 65 -11.60 -9.13 -6.53
N LEU A 66 -12.64 -8.35 -6.22
CA LEU A 66 -12.68 -7.51 -5.03
C LEU A 66 -12.64 -8.33 -3.74
N ILE A 67 -13.39 -9.41 -3.70
CA ILE A 67 -13.42 -10.32 -2.55
C ILE A 67 -12.04 -10.95 -2.36
N PHE A 68 -11.42 -11.45 -3.44
CA PHE A 68 -10.07 -12.01 -3.38
C PHE A 68 -9.04 -10.98 -2.96
N ALA A 69 -9.10 -9.74 -3.45
CA ALA A 69 -8.20 -8.67 -3.10
C ALA A 69 -8.24 -8.35 -1.60
N VAL A 70 -9.45 -8.14 -1.05
CA VAL A 70 -9.64 -7.82 0.37
C VAL A 70 -9.27 -9.00 1.27
N LEU A 71 -9.65 -10.23 0.90
CA LEU A 71 -9.31 -11.43 1.68
C LEU A 71 -7.80 -11.71 1.65
N LEU A 72 -7.12 -11.53 0.53
CA LEU A 72 -5.67 -11.68 0.45
C LEU A 72 -4.95 -10.63 1.30
N ALA A 73 -5.37 -9.37 1.22
CA ALA A 73 -4.82 -8.30 2.05
C ALA A 73 -4.98 -8.61 3.55
N ALA A 74 -6.18 -9.03 3.97
CA ALA A 74 -6.46 -9.41 5.35
C ALA A 74 -5.64 -10.63 5.79
N PHE A 75 -5.53 -11.64 4.95
CA PHE A 75 -4.75 -12.84 5.23
C PHE A 75 -3.26 -12.51 5.39
N GLU A 76 -2.65 -11.80 4.43
CA GLU A 76 -1.23 -11.42 4.49
C GLU A 76 -0.93 -10.55 5.71
N PHE A 77 -1.75 -9.52 5.96
CA PHE A 77 -1.57 -8.66 7.12
C PHE A 77 -1.66 -9.43 8.43
N MET A 78 -2.67 -10.30 8.56
CA MET A 78 -2.90 -11.10 9.76
C MET A 78 -1.75 -12.08 10.03
N ILE A 79 -1.29 -12.84 9.02
CA ILE A 79 -0.17 -13.77 9.22
C ILE A 79 1.14 -13.01 9.49
N GLY A 80 1.32 -11.84 8.87
CA GLY A 80 2.45 -10.94 9.13
C GLY A 80 2.47 -10.46 10.57
N VAL A 81 1.36 -9.94 11.08
CA VAL A 81 1.22 -9.48 12.48
C VAL A 81 1.42 -10.65 13.46
N ASN A 82 0.80 -11.80 13.21
CA ASN A 82 0.97 -12.97 14.08
C ASN A 82 2.42 -13.47 14.09
N MET A 83 3.11 -13.46 12.96
CA MET A 83 4.54 -13.79 12.87
C MET A 83 5.37 -12.76 13.63
N PHE A 84 5.13 -11.48 13.45
CA PHE A 84 5.85 -10.39 14.11
C PHE A 84 5.66 -10.42 15.63
N LEU A 85 4.45 -10.66 16.12
CA LEU A 85 4.13 -10.75 17.54
C LEU A 85 4.47 -12.11 18.14
N GLY A 86 4.67 -13.16 17.33
CA GLY A 86 4.86 -14.54 17.77
C GLY A 86 3.59 -15.20 18.30
N SER A 87 2.43 -14.72 17.85
CA SER A 87 1.11 -15.26 18.21
C SER A 87 0.80 -16.52 17.40
N TYR A 88 0.06 -17.47 18.00
CA TYR A 88 -0.33 -18.73 17.35
C TYR A 88 0.80 -19.42 16.57
N ARG A 89 2.01 -19.40 17.12
CA ARG A 89 3.29 -19.72 16.46
C ARG A 89 3.26 -20.93 15.52
N ARG A 90 2.59 -22.04 15.91
CA ARG A 90 2.52 -23.24 15.07
C ARG A 90 1.69 -22.99 13.82
N LEU A 91 0.46 -22.49 14.00
CA LEU A 91 -0.45 -22.20 12.89
C LEU A 91 0.16 -21.16 11.95
N THR A 92 0.68 -20.06 12.51
CA THR A 92 1.30 -18.99 11.72
C THR A 92 2.51 -19.47 10.91
N SER A 93 3.39 -20.30 11.53
CA SER A 93 4.54 -20.85 10.80
C SER A 93 4.12 -21.77 9.64
N TRP A 94 3.04 -22.57 9.82
CA TRP A 94 2.48 -23.39 8.75
C TRP A 94 1.87 -22.53 7.63
N LEU A 95 1.08 -21.52 7.98
CA LEU A 95 0.44 -20.65 7.00
C LEU A 95 1.48 -19.88 6.15
N VAL A 96 2.50 -19.29 6.81
CA VAL A 96 3.56 -18.58 6.10
C VAL A 96 4.37 -19.53 5.21
N LEU A 97 4.71 -20.72 5.70
CA LEU A 97 5.43 -21.71 4.90
C LEU A 97 4.63 -22.14 3.67
N PHE A 98 3.34 -22.46 3.86
CA PHE A 98 2.45 -22.82 2.75
C PHE A 98 2.37 -21.70 1.71
N THR A 99 2.18 -20.45 2.16
CA THR A 99 2.15 -19.28 1.27
C THR A 99 3.44 -19.15 0.48
N MET A 100 4.60 -19.30 1.12
CA MET A 100 5.89 -19.18 0.44
C MET A 100 6.18 -20.34 -0.51
N ILE A 101 5.74 -21.57 -0.18
CA ILE A 101 5.84 -22.75 -1.08
C ILE A 101 4.99 -22.53 -2.34
N PHE A 102 3.83 -21.86 -2.22
CA PHE A 102 2.99 -21.55 -3.37
C PHE A 102 3.53 -20.36 -4.18
N MET A 103 3.91 -19.27 -3.49
CA MET A 103 4.32 -18.01 -4.14
C MET A 103 5.67 -18.12 -4.85
N THR A 104 6.61 -18.95 -4.35
CA THR A 104 7.94 -19.04 -4.96
C THR A 104 7.91 -19.66 -6.36
N PRO A 105 7.26 -20.82 -6.60
CA PRO A 105 7.09 -21.35 -7.97
C PRO A 105 6.25 -20.45 -8.86
N LEU A 106 5.20 -19.81 -8.33
CA LEU A 106 4.39 -18.87 -9.08
C LEU A 106 5.23 -17.71 -9.61
N THR A 107 6.05 -17.09 -8.75
CA THR A 107 6.92 -15.97 -9.17
C THR A 107 8.05 -16.40 -10.09
N LEU A 108 8.51 -17.67 -10.04
CA LEU A 108 9.41 -18.23 -11.04
C LEU A 108 8.73 -18.32 -12.41
N TYR A 109 7.50 -18.82 -12.43
CA TYR A 109 6.70 -18.87 -13.68
C TYR A 109 6.52 -17.47 -14.27
N LEU A 110 6.16 -16.47 -13.43
CA LEU A 110 6.02 -15.07 -13.86
C LEU A 110 7.33 -14.51 -14.41
N ALA A 111 8.48 -14.86 -13.81
CA ALA A 111 9.78 -14.40 -14.26
C ALA A 111 10.21 -15.00 -15.60
N ILE A 112 9.79 -16.24 -15.90
CA ILE A 112 10.14 -16.94 -17.15
C ILE A 112 9.15 -16.60 -18.26
N ALA A 113 7.84 -16.76 -18.01
CA ALA A 113 6.78 -16.62 -19.00
C ALA A 113 6.34 -15.16 -19.22
N ASN A 114 6.57 -14.29 -18.24
CA ASN A 114 6.22 -12.85 -18.23
C ASN A 114 4.77 -12.55 -18.70
N PRO A 115 3.75 -13.29 -18.22
CA PRO A 115 2.36 -13.10 -18.64
C PRO A 115 1.75 -11.80 -18.11
N VAL A 116 2.32 -11.22 -17.03
CA VAL A 116 1.96 -9.94 -16.41
C VAL A 116 3.23 -9.14 -16.15
N SER A 117 3.13 -7.80 -16.20
CA SER A 117 4.27 -6.87 -16.08
C SER A 117 5.01 -6.98 -14.74
N ASP A 118 4.26 -7.20 -13.66
CA ASP A 118 4.79 -7.35 -12.30
C ASP A 118 3.87 -8.23 -11.44
N CYS A 119 4.41 -8.77 -10.35
CA CYS A 119 3.66 -9.67 -9.46
C CYS A 119 2.60 -8.96 -8.60
N GLY A 120 2.65 -7.63 -8.45
CA GLY A 120 1.75 -6.88 -7.56
C GLY A 120 1.90 -7.17 -6.06
N CYS A 121 2.99 -7.83 -5.62
CA CYS A 121 3.18 -8.22 -4.22
C CYS A 121 3.13 -7.04 -3.23
N PHE A 122 3.58 -5.88 -3.65
CA PHE A 122 3.60 -4.64 -2.85
C PHE A 122 2.77 -3.52 -3.47
N GLY A 123 1.85 -3.86 -4.40
CA GLY A 123 1.03 -2.88 -5.12
C GLY A 123 1.88 -1.79 -5.75
N ASP A 124 1.33 -0.57 -5.83
CA ASP A 124 2.04 0.60 -6.39
C ASP A 124 3.06 1.22 -5.42
N ALA A 125 3.15 0.73 -4.17
CA ALA A 125 4.11 1.27 -3.20
C ALA A 125 5.57 0.89 -3.50
N LEU A 126 5.78 -0.29 -4.11
CA LEU A 126 7.09 -0.77 -4.52
C LEU A 126 6.94 -1.73 -5.70
N ILE A 127 7.18 -1.21 -6.88
CA ILE A 127 7.13 -2.00 -8.12
C ILE A 127 8.45 -2.76 -8.26
N LEU A 128 8.38 -4.09 -8.22
CA LEU A 128 9.51 -4.99 -8.40
C LEU A 128 9.36 -5.75 -9.71
N THR A 129 10.45 -5.90 -10.44
CA THR A 129 10.45 -6.80 -11.60
C THR A 129 10.14 -8.24 -11.19
N ASN A 130 9.65 -9.06 -12.12
CA ASN A 130 9.32 -10.47 -11.85
C ASN A 130 10.54 -11.24 -11.32
N TRP A 131 11.75 -10.98 -11.82
CA TRP A 131 12.99 -11.60 -11.33
C TRP A 131 13.36 -11.15 -9.91
N GLN A 132 13.26 -9.85 -9.60
CA GLN A 132 13.50 -9.33 -8.24
C GLN A 132 12.53 -9.96 -7.24
N THR A 133 11.26 -10.10 -7.63
CA THR A 133 10.24 -10.73 -6.81
C THR A 133 10.54 -12.21 -6.56
N PHE A 134 10.99 -12.94 -7.57
CA PHE A 134 11.41 -14.35 -7.42
C PHE A 134 12.58 -14.50 -6.43
N PHE A 135 13.66 -13.75 -6.59
CA PHE A 135 14.81 -13.83 -5.67
C PHE A 135 14.44 -13.43 -4.23
N LYS A 136 13.62 -12.40 -4.06
CA LYS A 136 13.05 -12.04 -2.76
C LYS A 136 12.30 -13.22 -2.15
N ASN A 137 11.45 -13.89 -2.92
CA ASN A 137 10.65 -15.02 -2.44
C ASN A 137 11.50 -16.25 -2.10
N VAL A 138 12.55 -16.54 -2.85
CA VAL A 138 13.53 -17.60 -2.51
C VAL A 138 14.18 -17.32 -1.16
N LEU A 139 14.62 -16.08 -0.92
CA LEU A 139 15.20 -15.68 0.36
C LEU A 139 14.19 -15.82 1.50
N LEU A 140 12.96 -15.32 1.31
CA LEU A 140 11.90 -15.43 2.31
C LEU A 140 11.51 -16.88 2.59
N LEU A 141 11.48 -17.74 1.57
CA LEU A 141 11.22 -19.18 1.75
C LEU A 141 12.30 -19.83 2.62
N ALA A 142 13.59 -19.56 2.36
CA ALA A 142 14.70 -20.08 3.16
C ALA A 142 14.58 -19.64 4.64
N ILE A 143 14.28 -18.36 4.88
CA ILE A 143 14.05 -17.81 6.23
C ILE A 143 12.82 -18.46 6.88
N THR A 144 11.76 -18.68 6.12
CA THR A 144 10.52 -19.28 6.63
C THR A 144 10.73 -20.76 7.01
N ILE A 145 11.50 -21.53 6.22
CA ILE A 145 11.87 -22.91 6.56
C ILE A 145 12.65 -22.92 7.88
N PHE A 146 13.63 -22.02 8.04
CA PHE A 146 14.35 -21.86 9.29
C PHE A 146 13.42 -21.58 10.47
N LEU A 147 12.51 -20.63 10.35
CA LEU A 147 11.51 -20.31 11.39
C LEU A 147 10.56 -21.47 11.68
N PHE A 148 10.19 -22.25 10.67
CA PHE A 148 9.34 -23.42 10.82
C PHE A 148 10.03 -24.51 11.65
N ILE A 149 11.30 -24.80 11.37
CA ILE A 149 12.11 -25.77 12.15
C ILE A 149 12.22 -25.33 13.62
N PHE A 150 12.46 -24.03 13.85
CA PHE A 150 12.64 -23.48 15.20
C PHE A 150 11.38 -22.89 15.82
N ASN A 151 10.16 -23.21 15.31
CA ASN A 151 8.90 -22.60 15.76
C ASN A 151 8.63 -22.75 17.25
N ASN A 152 9.10 -23.83 17.89
CA ASN A 152 8.95 -24.07 19.32
C ASN A 152 9.67 -23.03 20.20
N ARG A 153 10.63 -22.30 19.65
CA ARG A 153 11.43 -21.26 20.34
C ARG A 153 10.88 -19.85 20.16
N ILE A 154 9.93 -19.68 19.26
CA ILE A 154 9.23 -18.42 19.09
C ILE A 154 8.44 -18.13 20.37
N ARG A 155 8.77 -17.02 21.03
CA ARG A 155 8.04 -16.50 22.19
C ARG A 155 7.09 -15.41 21.75
N GLY A 156 5.80 -15.54 22.09
CA GLY A 156 4.81 -14.50 21.86
C GLY A 156 5.01 -13.31 22.78
N ILE A 157 4.72 -12.12 22.27
CA ILE A 157 4.69 -10.87 23.05
C ILE A 157 3.47 -10.88 23.97
N TYR A 158 2.33 -11.37 23.47
CA TYR A 158 1.07 -11.52 24.22
C TYR A 158 0.88 -12.95 24.72
N ASN A 159 0.24 -13.10 25.88
CA ASN A 159 -0.17 -14.40 26.40
C ASN A 159 -1.32 -15.01 25.57
N ARG A 160 -1.42 -16.34 25.56
CA ARG A 160 -2.41 -17.07 24.76
C ARG A 160 -3.85 -16.57 24.90
N PRO A 161 -4.36 -16.25 26.12
CA PRO A 161 -5.74 -15.79 26.28
C PRO A 161 -6.06 -14.47 25.61
N VAL A 162 -5.04 -13.66 25.26
CA VAL A 162 -5.21 -12.31 24.71
C VAL A 162 -4.95 -12.27 23.17
N GLN A 163 -4.29 -13.30 22.63
CA GLN A 163 -3.90 -13.34 21.21
C GLN A 163 -5.08 -13.20 20.24
N TRP A 164 -6.27 -13.67 20.59
CA TRP A 164 -7.44 -13.51 19.73
C TRP A 164 -7.89 -12.05 19.57
N ILE A 165 -7.65 -11.21 20.60
CA ILE A 165 -7.97 -9.78 20.54
C ILE A 165 -7.07 -9.11 19.51
N THR A 166 -5.77 -9.46 19.48
CA THR A 166 -4.83 -8.90 18.51
C THR A 166 -5.21 -9.28 17.08
N VAL A 167 -5.67 -10.51 16.85
CA VAL A 167 -6.17 -10.98 15.56
C VAL A 167 -7.43 -10.22 15.14
N LEU A 168 -8.43 -10.16 16.04
CA LEU A 168 -9.69 -9.49 15.76
C LEU A 168 -9.47 -8.00 15.44
N TYR A 169 -8.66 -7.33 16.24
CA TYR A 169 -8.32 -5.93 16.01
C TYR A 169 -7.61 -5.70 14.66
N SER A 170 -6.65 -6.58 14.31
CA SER A 170 -5.97 -6.51 13.02
C SER A 170 -6.92 -6.70 11.84
N LEU A 171 -7.88 -7.63 11.95
CA LEU A 171 -8.90 -7.83 10.93
C LEU A 171 -9.82 -6.61 10.78
N ILE A 172 -10.31 -6.07 11.92
CA ILE A 172 -11.15 -4.85 11.90
C ILE A 172 -10.38 -3.70 11.25
N PHE A 173 -9.11 -3.52 11.61
CA PHE A 173 -8.26 -2.47 11.04
C PHE A 173 -8.11 -2.62 9.52
N VAL A 174 -7.78 -3.82 9.02
CA VAL A 174 -7.61 -4.07 7.59
C VAL A 174 -8.91 -3.86 6.82
N PHE A 175 -10.03 -4.40 7.32
CA PHE A 175 -11.32 -4.22 6.66
C PHE A 175 -11.76 -2.75 6.66
N ALA A 176 -11.50 -2.00 7.75
CA ALA A 176 -11.83 -0.58 7.82
C ALA A 176 -11.03 0.25 6.80
N ILE A 177 -9.71 0.02 6.69
CA ILE A 177 -8.90 0.74 5.70
C ILE A 177 -9.22 0.32 4.26
N SER A 178 -9.56 -0.96 4.03
CA SER A 178 -10.01 -1.43 2.71
C SER A 178 -11.35 -0.81 2.31
N TRP A 179 -12.27 -0.71 3.24
CA TRP A 179 -13.55 -0.03 3.02
C TRP A 179 -13.36 1.45 2.64
N ILE A 180 -12.48 2.16 3.37
CA ILE A 180 -12.18 3.55 3.06
C ILE A 180 -11.50 3.68 1.69
N GLY A 181 -10.53 2.81 1.38
CA GLY A 181 -9.81 2.82 0.10
C GLY A 181 -10.70 2.51 -1.10
N TYR A 182 -11.72 1.68 -0.91
CA TYR A 182 -12.69 1.32 -1.94
C TYR A 182 -13.72 2.43 -2.20
N ASN A 183 -14.37 2.93 -1.15
CA ASN A 183 -15.48 3.88 -1.30
C ASN A 183 -15.02 5.33 -1.56
N TYR A 184 -13.85 5.70 -1.05
CA TYR A 184 -13.34 7.08 -1.22
C TYR A 184 -12.11 7.08 -2.12
N GLN A 185 -10.95 7.32 -1.54
CA GLN A 185 -9.65 7.25 -2.20
C GLN A 185 -8.68 6.57 -1.25
N PRO A 186 -7.63 5.91 -1.75
CA PRO A 186 -6.58 5.36 -0.91
C PRO A 186 -6.06 6.42 0.07
N ILE A 187 -6.03 6.06 1.38
CA ILE A 187 -5.52 6.97 2.42
C ILE A 187 -4.07 7.36 2.12
N LEU A 188 -3.27 6.40 1.66
CA LEU A 188 -1.94 6.63 1.11
C LEU A 188 -2.00 6.39 -0.39
N ASP A 189 -1.76 7.44 -1.15
CA ASP A 189 -1.69 7.37 -2.60
C ASP A 189 -0.23 7.21 -3.02
N PHE A 190 0.14 6.02 -3.48
CA PHE A 190 1.48 5.71 -3.97
C PHE A 190 1.66 6.04 -5.44
N ARG A 191 0.59 6.36 -6.14
CA ARG A 191 0.57 6.67 -7.57
C ARG A 191 1.14 8.06 -7.85
N PRO A 192 1.60 8.33 -9.08
CA PRO A 192 2.23 9.61 -9.43
C PRO A 192 1.27 10.81 -9.32
N TYR A 193 -0.02 10.65 -9.60
CA TYR A 193 -1.01 11.72 -9.70
C TYR A 193 -1.52 12.22 -8.32
N LYS A 194 -0.67 12.90 -7.56
CA LYS A 194 -1.01 13.40 -6.22
C LYS A 194 -1.55 14.83 -6.26
N SER A 195 -2.40 15.20 -5.28
CA SER A 195 -2.81 16.61 -5.13
C SER A 195 -1.59 17.50 -4.85
N GLY A 196 -1.50 18.60 -5.54
CA GLY A 196 -0.35 19.51 -5.55
C GLY A 196 0.68 19.22 -6.64
N LEU A 197 0.54 18.14 -7.41
CA LEU A 197 1.39 17.84 -8.55
C LEU A 197 1.05 18.78 -9.71
N ASN A 198 2.08 19.34 -10.35
CA ASN A 198 1.95 19.99 -11.66
C ASN A 198 2.19 18.94 -12.75
N LEU A 199 1.14 18.62 -13.51
CA LEU A 199 1.18 17.60 -14.57
C LEU A 199 2.09 18.03 -15.74
N ALA A 200 2.07 19.32 -16.13
CA ALA A 200 2.90 19.83 -17.22
C ALA A 200 4.39 19.65 -16.90
N LYS A 201 4.80 19.92 -15.65
CA LYS A 201 6.17 19.66 -15.20
C LYS A 201 6.50 18.17 -15.15
N ALA A 202 5.59 17.35 -14.59
CA ALA A 202 5.77 15.92 -14.49
C ALA A 202 5.83 15.21 -15.84
N MET A 203 5.22 15.79 -16.88
CA MET A 203 5.32 15.33 -18.27
C MET A 203 6.56 15.86 -19.00
N GLY A 204 7.33 16.75 -18.37
CA GLY A 204 8.50 17.39 -19.00
C GLY A 204 8.16 18.46 -20.04
N THR A 205 6.90 18.92 -20.11
CA THR A 205 6.43 19.89 -21.10
C THR A 205 6.87 21.33 -20.77
N GLU A 206 7.04 21.67 -19.49
CA GLU A 206 7.50 23.02 -19.08
C GLU A 206 9.01 23.27 -19.33
N SER A 207 9.80 22.22 -19.54
CA SER A 207 11.25 22.37 -19.78
C SER A 207 11.60 22.65 -21.24
N SER A 208 10.61 22.73 -22.12
CA SER A 208 10.88 22.86 -23.55
C SER A 208 9.97 23.87 -24.23
N GLY A 209 10.49 25.05 -24.37
CA GLY A 209 10.33 25.72 -25.65
C GLY A 209 11.03 24.93 -26.79
N THR A 210 11.24 23.63 -26.61
CA THR A 210 11.64 22.68 -27.65
C THR A 210 11.65 21.27 -26.99
N ARG A 211 10.91 20.32 -27.54
CA ARG A 211 11.12 18.89 -27.24
C ARG A 211 12.60 18.62 -27.46
N SER A 212 13.38 18.41 -26.40
CA SER A 212 14.71 17.87 -26.55
C SER A 212 14.57 16.40 -26.94
N SER A 213 14.41 16.12 -28.21
CA SER A 213 15.01 14.91 -28.77
C SER A 213 16.40 14.84 -28.18
N GLY A 214 16.75 13.72 -27.52
CA GLY A 214 18.01 13.57 -26.78
C GLY A 214 19.14 14.32 -27.44
N GLU A 215 19.85 15.14 -26.68
CA GLU A 215 20.96 15.94 -27.22
C GLU A 215 22.01 14.94 -27.70
N TYR A 216 22.02 14.70 -29.01
CA TYR A 216 23.00 13.86 -29.66
C TYR A 216 24.26 14.64 -29.89
N LEU A 217 25.40 14.15 -29.47
CA LEU A 217 26.71 14.60 -29.86
C LEU A 217 27.14 13.80 -31.10
N PHE A 218 27.45 14.49 -32.16
CA PHE A 218 27.93 13.90 -33.40
C PHE A 218 29.45 13.95 -33.38
N ILE A 219 30.09 12.78 -33.48
CA ILE A 219 31.55 12.67 -33.53
C ILE A 219 31.97 12.72 -34.99
N TYR A 220 32.76 13.75 -35.33
CA TYR A 220 33.39 13.88 -36.62
C TYR A 220 34.90 13.76 -36.47
N GLU A 221 35.55 13.25 -37.49
CA GLU A 221 36.99 13.08 -37.56
C GLU A 221 37.60 13.91 -38.72
N LYS A 222 38.68 14.60 -38.40
CA LYS A 222 39.54 15.35 -39.39
C LYS A 222 40.97 15.16 -39.01
N ASP A 223 41.80 14.74 -39.95
CA ASP A 223 43.25 14.53 -39.76
C ASP A 223 43.59 13.59 -38.58
N GLY A 224 42.79 12.53 -38.38
CA GLY A 224 42.96 11.56 -37.29
C GLY A 224 42.62 12.08 -35.91
N LYS A 225 41.93 13.24 -35.79
CA LYS A 225 41.43 13.79 -34.53
C LYS A 225 39.89 13.81 -34.54
N GLN A 226 39.32 13.22 -33.53
CA GLN A 226 37.89 13.21 -33.32
C GLN A 226 37.45 14.43 -32.49
N GLN A 227 36.35 15.05 -32.88
CA GLN A 227 35.73 16.16 -32.16
C GLN A 227 34.22 15.98 -32.08
N GLU A 228 33.63 16.37 -30.94
CA GLU A 228 32.20 16.30 -30.66
C GLU A 228 31.52 17.60 -31.09
N PHE A 229 30.39 17.48 -31.80
CA PHE A 229 29.57 18.59 -32.26
C PHE A 229 28.12 18.41 -31.83
N THR A 230 27.45 19.51 -31.52
CA THR A 230 25.99 19.53 -31.29
C THR A 230 25.26 19.73 -32.60
N LEU A 231 23.92 19.50 -32.61
CA LEU A 231 23.08 19.69 -33.79
C LEU A 231 23.12 21.13 -34.33
N ASP A 232 23.38 22.12 -33.47
CA ASP A 232 23.46 23.53 -33.82
C ASP A 232 24.85 23.97 -34.32
N ASN A 233 25.87 23.13 -34.13
CA ASN A 233 27.25 23.54 -34.35
C ASN A 233 28.10 22.49 -35.12
N TYR A 234 27.45 21.57 -35.84
CA TYR A 234 28.18 20.59 -36.63
C TYR A 234 28.63 21.19 -37.98
N PRO A 235 29.75 20.76 -38.55
CA PRO A 235 30.35 21.37 -39.74
C PRO A 235 29.58 20.99 -41.01
N VAL A 236 28.47 21.72 -41.33
CA VAL A 236 27.62 21.44 -42.49
C VAL A 236 28.33 21.74 -43.81
N ASP A 237 29.17 22.78 -43.82
CA ASP A 237 29.79 23.30 -45.05
C ASP A 237 31.25 22.86 -45.22
N ASP A 238 31.86 22.20 -44.24
CA ASP A 238 33.26 21.74 -44.31
C ASP A 238 33.35 20.24 -44.62
N THR A 239 33.47 19.92 -45.90
CA THR A 239 33.57 18.52 -46.37
C THR A 239 34.84 17.78 -45.96
N THR A 240 35.74 18.42 -45.23
CA THR A 240 36.97 17.78 -44.70
C THR A 240 36.71 16.99 -43.38
N TRP A 241 35.54 17.14 -42.78
CA TRP A 241 35.11 16.37 -41.61
C TRP A 241 34.31 15.13 -42.01
N THR A 242 34.70 13.99 -41.54
CA THR A 242 33.99 12.72 -41.78
C THR A 242 33.23 12.33 -40.56
N PHE A 243 31.92 12.04 -40.70
CA PHE A 243 31.09 11.55 -39.62
C PHE A 243 31.57 10.14 -39.16
N VAL A 244 31.79 9.95 -37.85
CA VAL A 244 32.27 8.71 -37.28
C VAL A 244 31.13 8.00 -36.49
N ASP A 245 30.48 8.71 -35.55
CA ASP A 245 29.44 8.14 -34.70
C ASP A 245 28.55 9.24 -34.10
N ARG A 246 27.42 8.81 -33.48
CA ARG A 246 26.59 9.66 -32.66
C ARG A 246 26.47 9.10 -31.26
N VAL A 247 26.73 9.90 -30.26
CA VAL A 247 26.58 9.50 -28.83
C VAL A 247 25.46 10.31 -28.20
N GLU A 248 24.54 9.63 -27.58
CA GLU A 248 23.51 10.27 -26.76
C GLU A 248 24.17 10.84 -25.50
N LYS A 249 24.12 12.15 -25.31
CA LYS A 249 24.65 12.80 -24.11
C LYS A 249 23.82 12.40 -22.91
N LYS A 250 24.26 11.41 -22.18
CA LYS A 250 23.68 11.07 -20.87
C LYS A 250 23.98 12.22 -19.91
N THR A 251 23.11 13.19 -19.82
CA THR A 251 23.09 14.13 -18.69
C THR A 251 22.94 13.30 -17.41
N PRO A 252 23.70 13.54 -16.33
CA PRO A 252 23.47 12.84 -15.07
C PRO A 252 22.04 13.13 -14.63
N VAL A 253 21.19 12.10 -14.66
CA VAL A 253 19.80 12.16 -14.19
C VAL A 253 19.88 12.45 -12.70
N ILE A 254 19.61 13.68 -12.30
CA ILE A 254 19.11 13.98 -10.96
C ILE A 254 17.88 13.10 -10.82
N GLN A 255 17.77 12.34 -9.72
CA GLN A 255 16.60 11.51 -9.44
C GLN A 255 15.34 12.36 -9.57
N GLU A 256 14.75 12.33 -10.74
CA GLU A 256 13.56 13.05 -11.09
C GLU A 256 12.37 12.14 -10.79
N ASP A 257 11.37 12.78 -10.21
CA ASP A 257 10.02 12.28 -10.04
C ASP A 257 9.57 11.54 -11.31
N GLU A 258 8.84 10.42 -11.10
CA GLU A 258 8.36 9.54 -12.17
C GLU A 258 7.77 10.34 -13.33
N PHE A 259 8.40 10.27 -14.48
CA PHE A 259 7.90 10.89 -15.71
C PHE A 259 6.55 10.30 -16.09
N ILE A 260 5.50 11.12 -16.03
CA ILE A 260 4.17 10.74 -16.49
C ILE A 260 4.18 10.79 -18.02
N LYS A 261 4.08 9.62 -18.66
CA LYS A 261 4.12 9.50 -20.14
C LYS A 261 2.74 9.34 -20.76
N ASP A 262 1.76 8.86 -19.99
CA ASP A 262 0.51 8.32 -20.53
C ASP A 262 -0.70 9.26 -20.29
N PHE A 263 -0.46 10.53 -19.90
CA PHE A 263 -1.52 11.50 -19.74
C PHE A 263 -1.78 12.21 -21.07
N MET A 264 -2.81 11.78 -21.79
CA MET A 264 -3.23 12.35 -23.06
C MET A 264 -4.76 12.42 -23.12
N ILE A 265 -5.31 13.59 -23.38
CA ILE A 265 -6.74 13.83 -23.51
C ILE A 265 -7.07 14.18 -24.96
N ILE A 266 -7.99 13.39 -25.54
CA ILE A 266 -8.40 13.53 -26.95
C ILE A 266 -9.84 14.03 -26.99
N SER A 267 -10.06 15.18 -27.63
CA SER A 267 -11.39 15.67 -28.00
C SER A 267 -11.86 14.98 -29.28
N PRO A 268 -13.16 14.61 -29.40
CA PRO A 268 -13.71 14.07 -30.63
C PRO A 268 -13.52 14.96 -31.85
N ASP A 269 -13.60 16.27 -31.64
CA ASP A 269 -13.60 17.28 -32.74
C ASP A 269 -12.23 17.90 -32.97
N LEU A 270 -11.42 18.09 -31.93
CA LEU A 270 -10.19 18.87 -31.97
C LEU A 270 -8.91 18.01 -31.95
N GLY A 271 -9.02 16.70 -31.69
CA GLY A 271 -7.88 15.80 -31.49
C GLY A 271 -7.22 15.96 -30.11
N ASP A 272 -5.90 15.93 -30.05
CA ASP A 272 -5.16 16.07 -28.78
C ASP A 272 -5.29 17.48 -28.21
N VAL A 273 -5.94 17.60 -27.07
CA VAL A 273 -6.18 18.84 -26.32
C VAL A 273 -5.43 18.89 -24.98
N THR A 274 -4.49 18.00 -24.80
CA THR A 274 -3.73 17.85 -23.53
C THR A 274 -3.05 19.17 -23.13
N ASP A 275 -2.33 19.78 -24.05
CA ASP A 275 -1.60 21.02 -23.76
C ASP A 275 -2.56 22.20 -23.46
N GLU A 276 -3.71 22.27 -24.15
CA GLU A 276 -4.73 23.29 -23.90
C GLU A 276 -5.30 23.14 -22.46
N ILE A 277 -5.61 21.91 -22.05
CA ILE A 277 -6.12 21.63 -20.70
C ILE A 277 -5.05 21.92 -19.65
N LEU A 278 -3.80 21.54 -19.87
CA LEU A 278 -2.73 21.72 -18.89
C LEU A 278 -2.27 23.17 -18.73
N THR A 279 -2.38 24.00 -19.77
CA THR A 279 -1.99 25.42 -19.73
C THR A 279 -3.14 26.38 -19.35
N ASN A 280 -4.35 25.85 -19.20
CA ASN A 280 -5.50 26.66 -18.83
C ASN A 280 -5.39 27.17 -17.40
N LYS A 281 -5.41 28.49 -17.24
CA LYS A 281 -5.26 29.20 -15.95
C LYS A 281 -6.53 29.26 -15.10
N ASN A 282 -7.67 28.85 -15.66
CA ASN A 282 -8.94 28.75 -14.94
C ASN A 282 -9.09 27.37 -14.29
N TYR A 283 -10.03 27.25 -13.35
CA TYR A 283 -10.41 25.96 -12.81
C TYR A 283 -11.09 25.10 -13.87
N GLN A 284 -10.78 23.81 -13.85
CA GLN A 284 -11.36 22.81 -14.73
C GLN A 284 -11.72 21.56 -13.92
N PHE A 285 -12.92 21.05 -14.12
CA PHE A 285 -13.38 19.80 -13.56
C PHE A 285 -13.20 18.70 -14.61
N LEU A 286 -12.47 17.65 -14.26
CA LEU A 286 -12.33 16.45 -15.06
C LEU A 286 -13.07 15.33 -14.36
N LEU A 287 -14.24 14.92 -14.87
CA LEU A 287 -14.96 13.73 -14.45
C LEU A 287 -14.33 12.53 -15.16
N LEU A 288 -13.67 11.66 -14.42
CA LEU A 288 -12.95 10.52 -14.96
C LEU A 288 -13.76 9.24 -14.78
N SER A 289 -13.99 8.52 -15.89
CA SER A 289 -14.64 7.21 -15.88
C SER A 289 -13.88 6.25 -16.79
N SER A 290 -13.29 5.21 -16.23
CA SER A 290 -12.57 4.21 -17.03
C SER A 290 -13.50 3.33 -17.87
N ASP A 291 -14.73 3.12 -17.40
CA ASP A 291 -15.80 2.37 -18.06
C ASP A 291 -17.14 3.00 -17.63
N ILE A 292 -17.71 3.81 -18.52
CA ILE A 292 -18.92 4.58 -18.19
C ILE A 292 -20.15 3.68 -18.04
N ALA A 293 -20.18 2.54 -18.74
CA ALA A 293 -21.27 1.57 -18.62
C ALA A 293 -21.29 0.87 -17.24
N LYS A 294 -20.19 0.97 -16.47
CA LYS A 294 -20.06 0.45 -15.11
C LYS A 294 -19.87 1.54 -14.07
N ALA A 295 -20.03 2.80 -14.46
CA ALA A 295 -19.92 3.91 -13.55
C ALA A 295 -21.08 3.91 -12.55
N ASP A 296 -20.78 4.26 -11.29
CA ASP A 296 -21.80 4.41 -10.25
C ASP A 296 -22.55 5.73 -10.45
N ASP A 297 -23.83 5.64 -10.77
CA ASP A 297 -24.72 6.77 -11.01
C ASP A 297 -25.42 7.28 -9.74
N SER A 298 -25.19 6.65 -8.60
CA SER A 298 -25.87 7.00 -7.32
C SER A 298 -25.69 8.46 -6.89
N GLU A 299 -24.64 9.13 -7.37
CA GLU A 299 -24.31 10.52 -7.06
C GLU A 299 -24.41 11.44 -8.29
N ILE A 300 -25.22 11.04 -9.28
CA ILE A 300 -25.32 11.77 -10.56
C ILE A 300 -25.87 13.18 -10.38
N ASP A 301 -26.85 13.37 -9.51
CA ASP A 301 -27.43 14.69 -9.21
C ASP A 301 -26.32 15.66 -8.77
N ARG A 302 -25.42 15.18 -7.89
CA ARG A 302 -24.28 15.97 -7.39
C ARG A 302 -23.24 16.27 -8.47
N ILE A 303 -23.06 15.37 -9.42
CA ILE A 303 -22.18 15.60 -10.58
C ILE A 303 -22.78 16.67 -11.47
N ASN A 304 -24.09 16.61 -11.75
CA ASN A 304 -24.78 17.59 -12.56
C ASN A 304 -24.83 18.98 -11.88
N GLU A 305 -25.05 19.05 -10.57
CA GLU A 305 -24.97 20.30 -9.77
C GLU A 305 -23.58 20.95 -9.89
N ILE A 306 -22.49 20.16 -9.87
CA ILE A 306 -21.12 20.68 -10.06
C ILE A 306 -20.94 21.17 -11.51
N TYR A 307 -21.53 20.52 -12.49
CA TYR A 307 -21.51 20.98 -13.89
C TYR A 307 -22.23 22.32 -14.04
N ASP A 308 -23.44 22.48 -13.48
CA ASP A 308 -24.17 23.73 -13.47
C ASP A 308 -23.40 24.87 -12.77
N TYR A 309 -22.79 24.53 -11.61
CA TYR A 309 -21.91 25.46 -10.89
C TYR A 309 -20.71 25.88 -11.76
N ALA A 310 -20.10 24.96 -12.51
CA ALA A 310 -19.00 25.27 -13.40
C ALA A 310 -19.44 26.21 -14.53
N LEU A 311 -20.59 25.98 -15.14
CA LEU A 311 -21.16 26.85 -16.18
C LEU A 311 -21.42 28.27 -15.67
N VAL A 312 -22.04 28.41 -14.48
CA VAL A 312 -22.34 29.71 -13.86
C VAL A 312 -21.07 30.54 -13.60
N HIS A 313 -19.97 29.87 -13.25
CA HIS A 313 -18.72 30.56 -12.91
C HIS A 313 -17.69 30.59 -14.05
N GLY A 314 -18.04 30.08 -15.25
CA GLY A 314 -17.16 30.06 -16.41
C GLY A 314 -15.96 29.12 -16.25
N TYR A 315 -16.13 28.03 -15.48
CA TYR A 315 -15.14 26.97 -15.37
C TYR A 315 -15.40 25.89 -16.41
N ASN A 316 -14.33 25.25 -16.89
CA ASN A 316 -14.48 24.13 -17.81
C ASN A 316 -14.87 22.87 -17.06
N PHE A 317 -15.69 22.04 -17.69
CA PHE A 317 -16.06 20.72 -17.20
C PHE A 317 -16.00 19.72 -18.35
N TYR A 318 -15.28 18.62 -18.19
CA TYR A 318 -15.13 17.55 -19.17
C TYR A 318 -15.33 16.20 -18.52
N CYS A 319 -16.09 15.31 -19.15
CA CYS A 319 -16.07 13.90 -18.83
C CYS A 319 -15.01 13.22 -19.69
N VAL A 320 -14.03 12.56 -19.05
CA VAL A 320 -12.93 11.89 -19.75
C VAL A 320 -13.08 10.37 -19.52
N THR A 321 -13.22 9.61 -20.61
CA THR A 321 -13.52 8.18 -20.56
C THR A 321 -12.76 7.38 -21.59
N ALA A 322 -12.67 6.06 -21.41
CA ALA A 322 -12.19 5.10 -22.39
C ALA A 322 -13.33 4.36 -23.11
N SER A 323 -14.59 4.70 -22.81
CA SER A 323 -15.78 3.98 -23.26
C SER A 323 -16.15 4.32 -24.70
N SER A 324 -17.00 3.48 -25.29
CA SER A 324 -17.51 3.66 -26.64
C SER A 324 -18.52 4.82 -26.72
N GLN A 325 -18.72 5.35 -27.94
CA GLN A 325 -19.75 6.36 -28.17
C GLN A 325 -21.17 5.87 -27.83
N GLU A 326 -21.43 4.57 -28.01
CA GLU A 326 -22.71 3.97 -27.64
C GLU A 326 -22.96 3.96 -26.14
N ASP A 327 -21.93 3.67 -25.35
CA ASP A 327 -22.03 3.71 -23.89
C ASP A 327 -22.18 5.14 -23.37
N ILE A 328 -21.51 6.10 -24.02
CA ILE A 328 -21.64 7.53 -23.71
C ILE A 328 -23.07 7.98 -23.97
N ALA A 329 -23.65 7.62 -25.11
CA ALA A 329 -25.03 8.01 -25.45
C ALA A 329 -26.03 7.43 -24.45
N ARG A 330 -25.87 6.15 -24.03
CA ARG A 330 -26.70 5.57 -22.97
C ARG A 330 -26.57 6.33 -21.65
N TRP A 331 -25.33 6.65 -21.26
CA TRP A 331 -25.11 7.43 -20.05
C TRP A 331 -25.80 8.80 -20.09
N GLN A 332 -25.74 9.49 -21.22
CA GLN A 332 -26.41 10.77 -21.41
C GLN A 332 -27.94 10.62 -21.30
N ASP A 333 -28.50 9.59 -21.92
CA ASP A 333 -29.94 9.32 -21.88
C ASP A 333 -30.42 8.96 -20.44
N ASP A 334 -29.64 8.17 -19.71
CA ASP A 334 -29.99 7.68 -18.38
C ASP A 334 -29.80 8.75 -17.28
N THR A 335 -28.81 9.63 -17.45
CA THR A 335 -28.38 10.56 -16.39
C THR A 335 -28.65 12.03 -16.67
N GLY A 336 -29.08 12.37 -17.88
CA GLY A 336 -29.26 13.76 -18.32
C GLY A 336 -27.94 14.54 -18.42
N ALA A 337 -26.81 13.86 -18.64
CA ALA A 337 -25.49 14.50 -18.73
C ALA A 337 -25.33 15.37 -19.99
N GLU A 338 -25.17 16.68 -19.79
CA GLU A 338 -24.99 17.66 -20.88
C GLU A 338 -23.55 18.10 -21.09
N TYR A 339 -22.62 17.64 -20.23
CA TYR A 339 -21.19 17.97 -20.32
C TYR A 339 -20.49 17.27 -21.49
N PRO A 340 -19.41 17.88 -22.08
CA PRO A 340 -18.67 17.28 -23.18
C PRO A 340 -17.85 16.06 -22.75
N PHE A 341 -17.75 15.08 -23.66
CA PHE A 341 -17.02 13.83 -23.44
C PHE A 341 -15.72 13.86 -24.26
N TYR A 342 -14.63 13.54 -23.58
CA TYR A 342 -13.28 13.38 -24.13
C TYR A 342 -12.75 11.98 -23.86
N TYR A 343 -11.69 11.59 -24.53
CA TYR A 343 -11.14 10.26 -24.45
C TYR A 343 -9.76 10.26 -23.81
N MET A 344 -9.48 9.21 -23.05
CA MET A 344 -8.18 8.91 -22.47
C MET A 344 -7.99 7.41 -22.38
N ASP A 345 -6.75 6.95 -22.39
CA ASP A 345 -6.42 5.54 -22.16
C ASP A 345 -6.98 5.03 -20.82
N GLU A 346 -7.57 3.83 -20.84
CA GLU A 346 -8.20 3.22 -19.67
C GLU A 346 -7.22 3.02 -18.51
N THR A 347 -5.98 2.60 -18.81
CA THR A 347 -4.93 2.38 -17.82
C THR A 347 -4.49 3.69 -17.18
N ALA A 348 -4.42 4.77 -17.97
CA ALA A 348 -4.11 6.11 -17.48
C ALA A 348 -5.21 6.58 -16.50
N ILE A 349 -6.50 6.45 -16.86
CA ILE A 349 -7.62 6.79 -15.98
C ILE A 349 -7.54 5.99 -14.67
N LYS A 350 -7.36 4.68 -14.75
CA LYS A 350 -7.24 3.79 -13.58
C LYS A 350 -6.03 4.14 -12.70
N THR A 351 -4.96 4.68 -13.30
CA THR A 351 -3.78 5.15 -12.56
C THR A 351 -4.05 6.47 -11.85
N ILE A 352 -4.80 7.39 -12.46
CA ILE A 352 -5.18 8.67 -11.85
C ILE A 352 -6.15 8.44 -10.67
N MET A 353 -7.20 7.64 -10.90
CA MET A 353 -8.30 7.43 -9.96
C MET A 353 -8.59 5.94 -9.75
N ARG A 354 -9.23 5.60 -8.62
CA ARG A 354 -9.63 4.21 -8.31
C ARG A 354 -11.13 3.98 -8.30
N ALA A 355 -11.94 4.99 -7.98
CA ALA A 355 -13.39 4.90 -8.07
C ALA A 355 -13.87 5.28 -9.47
N ASN A 356 -14.99 4.73 -9.89
CA ASN A 356 -15.59 4.98 -11.19
C ASN A 356 -17.09 5.35 -11.01
N PRO A 357 -17.49 6.64 -11.22
CA PRO A 357 -16.65 7.76 -11.66
C PRO A 357 -15.91 8.46 -10.51
N SER A 358 -15.00 9.35 -10.88
CA SER A 358 -14.24 10.20 -9.97
C SER A 358 -14.00 11.57 -10.59
N MET A 359 -13.77 12.58 -9.76
CA MET A 359 -13.55 13.95 -10.25
C MET A 359 -12.19 14.48 -9.80
N VAL A 360 -11.53 15.18 -10.71
CA VAL A 360 -10.28 15.90 -10.47
C VAL A 360 -10.52 17.38 -10.72
N LEU A 361 -10.12 18.23 -9.78
CA LEU A 361 -10.04 19.67 -10.00
C LEU A 361 -8.63 20.03 -10.43
N LEU A 362 -8.51 20.62 -11.62
CA LEU A 362 -7.26 21.04 -12.24
C LEU A 362 -7.26 22.55 -12.43
N LYS A 363 -6.09 23.17 -12.30
CA LYS A 363 -5.87 24.59 -12.67
C LYS A 363 -4.40 24.78 -12.97
N ASP A 364 -4.07 25.38 -14.12
CA ASP A 364 -2.70 25.64 -14.58
C ASP A 364 -1.80 24.39 -14.50
N GLY A 365 -2.33 23.26 -14.96
CA GLY A 365 -1.67 21.95 -14.90
C GLY A 365 -1.54 21.35 -13.51
N VAL A 366 -1.98 22.02 -12.43
CA VAL A 366 -1.85 21.54 -11.06
C VAL A 366 -3.11 20.83 -10.59
N ILE A 367 -2.97 19.63 -10.04
CA ILE A 367 -4.07 18.89 -9.41
C ILE A 367 -4.36 19.52 -8.05
N TYR A 368 -5.51 20.17 -7.91
CA TYR A 368 -5.96 20.77 -6.64
C TYR A 368 -6.48 19.71 -5.68
N TRP A 369 -7.34 18.81 -6.16
CA TRP A 369 -7.84 17.65 -5.43
C TRP A 369 -8.37 16.58 -6.38
N LYS A 370 -8.52 15.37 -5.82
CA LYS A 370 -9.15 14.21 -6.45
C LYS A 370 -10.18 13.65 -5.50
N ARG A 371 -11.38 13.33 -5.99
CA ARG A 371 -12.47 12.79 -5.19
C ARG A 371 -13.24 11.70 -5.94
N SER A 372 -13.66 10.66 -5.23
CA SER A 372 -14.68 9.73 -5.74
C SER A 372 -16.04 10.42 -5.77
N ALA A 373 -16.97 9.94 -6.58
CA ALA A 373 -18.34 10.46 -6.66
C ALA A 373 -18.98 10.59 -5.27
N SER A 374 -18.85 9.58 -4.41
CA SER A 374 -19.36 9.56 -3.04
C SER A 374 -18.79 10.64 -2.10
N SER A 375 -17.69 11.30 -2.47
CA SER A 375 -17.05 12.36 -1.67
C SER A 375 -17.06 13.73 -2.30
N LEU A 376 -17.84 13.91 -3.37
CA LEU A 376 -18.03 15.20 -4.04
C LEU A 376 -18.71 16.21 -3.10
N PRO A 377 -18.40 17.52 -3.25
CA PRO A 377 -19.12 18.56 -2.51
C PRO A 377 -20.58 18.60 -2.96
N ASP A 378 -21.49 18.88 -2.05
CA ASP A 378 -22.86 19.20 -2.35
C ASP A 378 -23.06 20.71 -2.61
N GLU A 379 -24.23 21.10 -3.09
CA GLU A 379 -24.58 22.49 -3.41
C GLU A 379 -24.34 23.45 -2.22
N SER A 380 -24.55 22.99 -0.99
CA SER A 380 -24.39 23.81 0.22
C SER A 380 -22.97 24.35 0.41
N VAL A 381 -21.98 23.69 -0.19
CA VAL A 381 -20.57 24.09 -0.14
C VAL A 381 -20.16 24.95 -1.36
N LEU A 382 -20.91 24.88 -2.47
CA LEU A 382 -20.64 25.59 -3.73
C LEU A 382 -21.31 26.98 -3.81
N THR A 383 -21.23 27.75 -2.72
CA THR A 383 -21.96 29.02 -2.55
C THR A 383 -21.29 30.26 -3.13
N ALA A 384 -20.06 30.14 -3.62
CA ALA A 384 -19.27 31.26 -4.13
C ALA A 384 -18.23 30.75 -5.17
N PRO A 385 -17.59 31.62 -5.96
CA PRO A 385 -16.49 31.21 -6.84
C PRO A 385 -15.39 30.42 -6.08
N LEU A 386 -14.75 29.45 -6.74
CA LEU A 386 -13.75 28.56 -6.12
C LEU A 386 -12.59 29.33 -5.47
N GLU A 387 -12.21 30.48 -5.98
CA GLU A 387 -11.18 31.37 -5.42
C GLU A 387 -11.48 31.78 -3.96
N LYS A 388 -12.74 31.85 -3.63
CA LYS A 388 -13.21 32.24 -2.27
C LYS A 388 -13.53 31.06 -1.38
N LEU A 389 -13.56 29.84 -1.93
CA LEU A 389 -13.87 28.61 -1.20
C LEU A 389 -12.61 27.85 -0.83
N SER A 390 -12.68 27.11 0.26
CA SER A 390 -11.60 26.17 0.65
C SER A 390 -11.40 25.05 -0.38
N LEU A 391 -12.39 24.80 -1.25
CA LEU A 391 -12.32 23.84 -2.35
C LEU A 391 -11.38 24.29 -3.48
N GLY A 392 -11.26 25.60 -3.70
CA GLY A 392 -10.33 26.18 -4.69
C GLY A 392 -8.90 26.36 -4.13
N GLN A 393 -8.60 25.86 -2.94
CA GLN A 393 -7.26 25.89 -2.38
C GLN A 393 -6.55 24.54 -2.55
N ILE A 394 -5.26 24.59 -2.91
CA ILE A 394 -4.44 23.38 -3.05
C ILE A 394 -4.29 22.73 -1.66
N ARG A 395 -4.74 21.49 -1.54
CA ARG A 395 -4.46 20.67 -0.37
C ARG A 395 -3.25 19.78 -0.68
N MET A 396 -2.07 20.24 -0.30
CA MET A 396 -0.86 19.45 -0.47
C MET A 396 -1.00 18.07 0.17
N TYR A 397 -0.71 17.03 -0.62
CA TYR A 397 -0.67 15.68 -0.12
C TYR A 397 0.49 15.50 0.86
N ASN A 398 0.19 15.19 2.11
CA ASN A 398 1.21 14.94 3.13
C ASN A 398 1.19 13.47 3.55
N ALA A 399 2.07 12.67 2.93
CA ALA A 399 2.19 11.24 3.19
C ALA A 399 2.61 10.95 4.64
N ASP A 400 3.58 11.69 5.17
CA ASP A 400 4.14 11.45 6.51
C ASP A 400 3.08 11.58 7.60
N ARG A 401 2.25 12.63 7.52
CA ARG A 401 1.15 12.82 8.46
C ARG A 401 0.12 11.71 8.41
N ARG A 402 -0.20 11.21 7.22
CA ARG A 402 -1.15 10.11 7.01
C ARG A 402 -0.58 8.79 7.50
N ILE A 403 0.69 8.50 7.21
CA ILE A 403 1.40 7.33 7.73
C ILE A 403 1.42 7.36 9.26
N MET A 404 1.83 8.48 9.85
CA MET A 404 1.85 8.65 11.32
C MET A 404 0.47 8.38 11.93
N PHE A 405 -0.60 8.91 11.35
CA PHE A 405 -1.96 8.71 11.82
C PHE A 405 -2.37 7.23 11.78
N LEU A 406 -2.11 6.51 10.66
CA LEU A 406 -2.42 5.10 10.53
C LEU A 406 -1.60 4.24 11.51
N VAL A 407 -0.31 4.56 11.67
CA VAL A 407 0.57 3.89 12.63
C VAL A 407 0.07 4.09 14.06
N LEU A 408 -0.31 5.30 14.43
CA LEU A 408 -0.83 5.60 15.77
C LEU A 408 -2.17 4.89 16.04
N ILE A 409 -3.11 4.94 15.09
CA ILE A 409 -4.39 4.22 15.23
C ILE A 409 -4.15 2.73 15.45
N TYR A 410 -3.18 2.12 14.78
CA TYR A 410 -2.91 0.70 14.93
C TYR A 410 -2.11 0.37 16.19
N LEU A 411 -1.00 1.08 16.43
CA LEU A 411 -0.07 0.74 17.52
C LEU A 411 -0.56 1.14 18.90
N VAL A 412 -1.25 2.28 19.07
CA VAL A 412 -1.67 2.76 20.40
C VAL A 412 -2.61 1.78 21.10
N PRO A 413 -3.71 1.27 20.49
CA PRO A 413 -4.55 0.27 21.12
C PRO A 413 -3.80 -1.05 21.43
N MET A 414 -2.88 -1.46 20.54
CA MET A 414 -2.05 -2.64 20.78
C MET A 414 -1.13 -2.45 21.99
N LEU A 415 -0.50 -1.28 22.14
CA LEU A 415 0.32 -0.97 23.32
C LEU A 415 -0.50 -0.93 24.60
N ILE A 416 -1.69 -0.31 24.56
CA ILE A 416 -2.61 -0.31 25.72
C ILE A 416 -2.98 -1.74 26.10
N LEU A 417 -3.30 -2.60 25.15
CA LEU A 417 -3.60 -4.00 25.37
C LEU A 417 -2.42 -4.73 26.02
N LEU A 418 -1.19 -4.48 25.58
CA LEU A 418 0.02 -5.05 26.13
C LEU A 418 0.25 -4.61 27.59
N LEU A 419 0.11 -3.31 27.85
CA LEU A 419 0.29 -2.74 29.20
C LEU A 419 -0.76 -3.29 30.16
N THR A 420 -2.03 -3.33 29.77
CA THR A 420 -3.12 -3.87 30.60
C THR A 420 -2.92 -5.35 30.88
N GLU A 421 -2.51 -6.14 29.89
CA GLU A 421 -2.18 -7.55 30.09
C GLU A 421 -1.05 -7.76 31.10
N LYS A 422 0.06 -7.01 30.97
CA LYS A 422 1.20 -7.13 31.88
C LYS A 422 0.86 -6.69 33.31
N THR A 423 0.09 -5.61 33.46
CA THR A 423 -0.37 -5.15 34.78
C THR A 423 -1.31 -6.16 35.45
N VAL A 424 -2.28 -6.69 34.72
CA VAL A 424 -3.19 -7.75 35.24
C VAL A 424 -2.40 -8.98 35.62
N ALA A 425 -1.47 -9.46 34.82
CA ALA A 425 -0.62 -10.60 35.12
C ALA A 425 0.21 -10.37 36.42
N ALA A 426 0.80 -9.20 36.59
CA ALA A 426 1.55 -8.82 37.78
C ALA A 426 0.66 -8.80 39.03
N ILE A 427 -0.55 -8.25 38.94
CA ILE A 427 -1.54 -8.24 40.04
C ILE A 427 -1.91 -9.69 40.46
N ILE A 428 -2.20 -10.56 39.48
CA ILE A 428 -2.55 -11.97 39.74
C ILE A 428 -1.39 -12.70 40.47
N VAL A 429 -0.14 -12.49 40.02
CA VAL A 429 1.04 -13.06 40.65
C VAL A 429 1.18 -12.57 42.11
N ASN A 430 1.02 -11.28 42.35
CA ASN A 430 1.08 -10.69 43.68
C ASN A 430 0.00 -11.25 44.61
N ILE A 431 -1.25 -11.35 44.14
CA ILE A 431 -2.35 -11.97 44.93
C ILE A 431 -2.02 -13.41 45.25
N LYS A 432 -1.50 -14.20 44.30
CA LYS A 432 -1.10 -15.58 44.51
C LYS A 432 0.00 -15.69 45.56
N ASN A 433 1.01 -14.84 45.50
CA ASN A 433 2.10 -14.79 46.47
C ASN A 433 1.60 -14.45 47.89
N LEU A 434 0.71 -13.46 48.02
CA LEU A 434 0.09 -13.07 49.28
C LEU A 434 -0.75 -14.25 49.89
N ARG A 435 -1.50 -14.96 49.05
CA ARG A 435 -2.27 -16.11 49.47
C ARG A 435 -1.35 -17.26 49.96
N MET A 436 -0.23 -17.48 49.29
CA MET A 436 0.76 -18.49 49.69
C MET A 436 1.40 -18.10 51.04
N LYS A 437 1.83 -16.86 51.24
CA LYS A 437 2.38 -16.37 52.52
C LYS A 437 1.38 -16.57 53.66
N ARG A 438 0.12 -16.17 53.46
CA ARG A 438 -0.94 -16.38 54.48
C ARG A 438 -1.17 -17.86 54.79
N ARG A 439 -1.08 -18.75 53.82
CA ARG A 439 -1.17 -20.22 54.08
C ARG A 439 0.02 -20.73 54.88
N GLN A 440 1.24 -20.29 54.58
CA GLN A 440 2.45 -20.65 55.32
C GLN A 440 2.39 -20.16 56.78
N GLU A 441 1.95 -18.92 57.02
CA GLU A 441 1.77 -18.35 58.35
C GLU A 441 0.74 -19.13 59.18
N LYS A 442 -0.41 -19.49 58.55
CA LYS A 442 -1.41 -20.34 59.21
C LYS A 442 -0.87 -21.73 59.57
N ALA A 443 -0.09 -22.35 58.69
CA ALA A 443 0.55 -23.66 58.93
C ALA A 443 1.59 -23.57 60.06
N LEU A 444 2.39 -22.49 60.11
CA LEU A 444 3.34 -22.26 61.22
C LEU A 444 2.64 -22.05 62.56
N ARG A 445 1.55 -21.27 62.59
CA ARG A 445 0.74 -21.06 63.82
C ARG A 445 0.10 -22.35 64.29
N SER A 446 -0.38 -23.23 63.39
CA SER A 446 -0.95 -24.53 63.74
C SER A 446 0.10 -25.51 64.32
N LYS A 447 1.32 -25.52 63.71
CA LYS A 447 2.45 -26.30 64.27
C LYS A 447 2.89 -25.78 65.64
N GLY A 448 2.98 -24.49 65.87
CA GLY A 448 3.32 -23.88 67.14
C GLY A 448 2.31 -24.21 68.22
N LYS A 449 0.98 -24.20 67.89
CA LYS A 449 -0.06 -24.63 68.82
C LYS A 449 0.07 -26.13 69.21
N ARG A 450 0.38 -27.02 68.25
CA ARG A 450 0.59 -28.47 68.55
C ARG A 450 1.78 -28.70 69.50
N ILE A 451 2.91 -28.01 69.24
CA ILE A 451 4.11 -28.11 70.06
C ILE A 451 3.85 -27.60 71.46
N ASN A 452 3.05 -26.54 71.63
CA ASN A 452 2.68 -26.06 72.97
C ASN A 452 1.72 -27.05 73.77
N ILE A 453 0.76 -27.65 73.06
CA ILE A 453 -0.13 -28.68 73.66
C ILE A 453 0.68 -29.89 74.03
N GLU A 454 1.61 -30.38 73.20
CA GLU A 454 2.49 -31.54 73.63
C GLU A 454 3.39 -31.20 74.78
N LYS A 455 3.89 -29.98 74.92
CA LYS A 455 4.68 -29.53 76.06
C LYS A 455 3.85 -29.40 77.34
N GLU A 456 2.57 -29.00 77.27
CA GLU A 456 1.66 -28.98 78.44
C GLU A 456 1.23 -30.35 78.84
N THR A 457 0.95 -31.30 77.96
CA THR A 457 0.66 -32.69 78.29
C THR A 457 1.84 -33.40 79.00
N THR A 458 3.06 -33.29 78.42
CA THR A 458 4.29 -33.85 79.01
C THR A 458 4.63 -33.24 80.37
N LYS A 459 4.21 -32.01 80.68
CA LYS A 459 4.46 -31.30 81.93
C LYS A 459 3.43 -31.74 83.02
N ASN A 460 2.22 -32.18 82.64
CA ASN A 460 1.22 -32.68 83.51
C ASN A 460 1.49 -34.17 83.87
N ASP A 461 1.93 -34.98 82.91
CA ASP A 461 2.31 -36.40 83.18
C ASP A 461 3.51 -36.53 84.15
N ASN A 462 4.43 -35.54 84.18
CA ASN A 462 5.55 -35.50 85.12
C ASN A 462 5.17 -34.95 86.52
N LYS A 463 3.91 -34.56 86.78
CA LYS A 463 3.43 -34.11 88.08
C LYS A 463 2.61 -35.17 88.82
N GLU A 464 2.26 -36.24 88.16
CA GLU A 464 1.50 -37.38 88.77
C GLU A 464 2.40 -38.56 89.11
N VAL A 465 3.72 -38.48 89.04
CA VAL A 465 4.70 -39.46 89.55
C VAL A 465 5.41 -38.74 90.74
#